data_996ef6f4e45c6143483573a784cdb5df
#
_entry.id   996ef6f4e45c6143483573a784cdb5df
#
_cell.length_a   1.000
_cell.length_b   1.000
_cell.length_c   1.000
_cell.angle_alpha   90.00
_cell.angle_beta   90.00
_cell.angle_gamma   90.00
#
_symmetry.space_group_name_H-M   'P 1'
#
loop_
_entity.id
_entity.type
_entity.pdbx_description
1 polymer ?
#
loop_
_entity_poly.entity_id
_entity_poly.type
_entity_poly.pdbx_seq_one_letter_code
_entity_poly.pdbx_strand_id
1 'polypeptide(L)'
;DGLNLSYLWSPSLGLSCSTCPQPIAAPGITTNYQLTITDANNCTITRNTTITIVDGQPIFVPNIFTPNDDGLNDILYVRGSSIEALTFAIFDRMGEKVFETSDQTTGWDGTWRNKKLNGVYVWVAQVTLLGGKPEIYKGTITVVR
;
A
#
# COMPACT_ATOMS: atom_id res chain seq x y z
N ASP A 1 -35.88 13.91 -16.76
CA ASP A 1 -35.49 15.23 -16.30
C ASP A 1 -34.09 15.19 -15.71
N GLY A 2 -33.11 15.33 -16.60
CA GLY A 2 -31.71 15.35 -16.19
C GLY A 2 -31.38 16.65 -15.48
N LEU A 3 -31.33 16.63 -14.17
CA LEU A 3 -30.63 17.68 -13.44
C LEU A 3 -29.16 17.66 -13.89
N ASN A 4 -28.74 18.67 -14.65
CA ASN A 4 -27.34 18.82 -15.01
C ASN A 4 -26.55 19.17 -13.74
N LEU A 5 -26.17 18.14 -13.00
CA LEU A 5 -25.37 18.27 -11.79
C LEU A 5 -23.90 18.00 -12.12
N SER A 6 -23.03 18.86 -11.66
CA SER A 6 -21.58 18.60 -11.66
C SER A 6 -21.11 18.32 -10.25
N TYR A 7 -20.12 17.46 -10.15
CA TYR A 7 -19.56 16.98 -8.88
C TYR A 7 -18.09 17.32 -8.82
N LEU A 8 -17.63 17.75 -7.65
CA LEU A 8 -16.21 17.99 -7.41
C LEU A 8 -15.87 17.52 -6.01
N TRP A 9 -14.94 16.57 -5.94
CA TRP A 9 -14.39 16.05 -4.69
C TRP A 9 -13.01 16.64 -4.44
N SER A 10 -12.75 17.03 -3.21
CA SER A 10 -11.46 17.59 -2.79
C SER A 10 -11.10 17.07 -1.39
N PRO A 11 -9.88 16.64 -1.16
CA PRO A 11 -8.82 16.40 -2.14
C PRO A 11 -9.14 15.24 -3.09
N SER A 12 -8.48 15.19 -4.23
CA SER A 12 -8.67 14.09 -5.21
C SER A 12 -7.84 12.83 -4.87
N LEU A 13 -6.96 12.97 -3.90
CA LEU A 13 -6.02 11.93 -3.50
C LEU A 13 -6.74 10.68 -2.99
N GLY A 14 -6.37 9.51 -3.51
CA GLY A 14 -6.98 8.23 -3.13
C GLY A 14 -8.36 8.00 -3.73
N LEU A 15 -8.85 8.90 -4.60
CA LEU A 15 -10.13 8.74 -5.28
C LEU A 15 -9.96 8.20 -6.70
N SER A 16 -10.88 7.33 -7.13
CA SER A 16 -10.91 6.83 -8.51
C SER A 16 -11.25 7.94 -9.52
N CYS A 17 -11.98 8.95 -9.09
CA CYS A 17 -12.28 10.16 -9.87
C CYS A 17 -12.67 11.29 -8.93
N SER A 18 -12.43 12.53 -9.31
CA SER A 18 -12.80 13.70 -8.51
C SER A 18 -14.07 14.40 -9.02
N THR A 19 -14.58 14.01 -10.17
CA THR A 19 -15.73 14.67 -10.83
C THR A 19 -16.93 13.75 -11.05
N CYS A 20 -16.87 12.51 -10.55
CA CYS A 20 -17.98 11.56 -10.66
C CYS A 20 -18.85 11.59 -9.39
N PRO A 21 -20.13 11.16 -9.50
CA PRO A 21 -21.04 11.17 -8.34
C PRO A 21 -20.68 10.14 -7.27
N GLN A 22 -20.02 9.03 -7.65
CA GLN A 22 -19.70 7.93 -6.74
C GLN A 22 -18.28 7.43 -6.96
N PRO A 23 -17.25 8.17 -6.49
CA PRO A 23 -15.89 7.68 -6.57
C PRO A 23 -15.64 6.54 -5.59
N ILE A 24 -14.69 5.68 -5.93
CA ILE A 24 -14.14 4.72 -4.99
C ILE A 24 -12.99 5.43 -4.27
N ALA A 25 -13.02 5.44 -2.94
CA ALA A 25 -12.00 6.08 -2.12
C ALA A 25 -11.13 5.02 -1.43
N ALA A 26 -9.83 5.16 -1.59
CA ALA A 26 -8.83 4.29 -0.94
C ALA A 26 -7.65 5.15 -0.43
N PRO A 27 -7.89 6.06 0.53
CA PRO A 27 -6.82 6.88 1.07
C PRO A 27 -5.87 6.04 1.94
N GLY A 28 -4.58 6.38 1.93
CA GLY A 28 -3.59 5.76 2.80
C GLY A 28 -3.54 6.33 4.22
N ILE A 29 -4.20 7.47 4.43
CA ILE A 29 -4.30 8.14 5.74
C ILE A 29 -5.73 8.60 5.95
N THR A 30 -6.10 8.84 7.20
CA THR A 30 -7.41 9.44 7.52
C THR A 30 -7.58 10.73 6.74
N THR A 31 -8.61 10.81 5.93
CA THR A 31 -8.84 11.91 4.98
C THR A 31 -10.27 12.43 5.08
N ASN A 32 -10.41 13.73 5.18
CA ASN A 32 -11.70 14.40 5.10
C ASN A 32 -11.90 14.88 3.66
N TYR A 33 -12.91 14.34 2.99
CA TYR A 33 -13.28 14.72 1.63
C TYR A 33 -14.44 15.70 1.66
N GLN A 34 -14.35 16.72 0.81
CA GLN A 34 -15.43 17.67 0.58
C GLN A 34 -16.00 17.43 -0.81
N LEU A 35 -17.31 17.25 -0.88
CA LEU A 35 -18.04 17.17 -2.14
C LEU A 35 -18.76 18.51 -2.38
N THR A 36 -18.53 19.10 -3.53
CA THR A 36 -19.28 20.24 -4.05
C THR A 36 -20.12 19.79 -5.20
N ILE A 37 -21.44 19.99 -5.10
CA ILE A 37 -22.40 19.70 -6.17
C ILE A 37 -22.89 21.04 -6.70
N THR A 38 -22.84 21.21 -8.01
CA THR A 38 -23.29 22.44 -8.70
C THR A 38 -24.37 22.08 -9.71
N ASP A 39 -25.47 22.80 -9.68
CA ASP A 39 -26.57 22.62 -10.64
C ASP A 39 -26.41 23.54 -11.87
N ALA A 40 -27.35 23.42 -12.81
CA ALA A 40 -27.33 24.20 -14.07
C ALA A 40 -27.49 25.74 -13.83
N ASN A 41 -27.95 26.15 -12.67
CA ASN A 41 -28.08 27.54 -12.28
C ASN A 41 -26.91 28.09 -11.47
N ASN A 42 -25.81 27.28 -11.38
CA ASN A 42 -24.61 27.54 -10.57
C ASN A 42 -24.90 27.60 -9.06
N CYS A 43 -26.00 27.00 -8.61
CA CYS A 43 -26.23 26.79 -7.18
C CYS A 43 -25.39 25.65 -6.69
N THR A 44 -24.70 25.83 -5.56
CA THR A 44 -23.81 24.87 -4.99
C THR A 44 -24.28 24.34 -3.65
N ILE A 45 -24.09 23.07 -3.40
CA ILE A 45 -24.22 22.45 -2.08
C ILE A 45 -22.93 21.70 -1.75
N THR A 46 -22.52 21.80 -0.49
CA THR A 46 -21.27 21.19 -0.04
C THR A 46 -21.57 20.16 1.05
N ARG A 47 -20.91 19.02 0.97
CA ARG A 47 -20.97 17.94 1.97
C ARG A 47 -19.54 17.49 2.30
N ASN A 48 -19.36 17.08 3.54
CA ASN A 48 -18.07 16.53 4.01
C ASN A 48 -18.27 15.10 4.45
N THR A 49 -17.28 14.28 4.18
CA THR A 49 -17.19 12.91 4.69
C THR A 49 -15.74 12.61 5.07
N THR A 50 -15.56 11.91 6.17
CA THR A 50 -14.22 11.52 6.63
C THR A 50 -14.09 10.01 6.53
N ILE A 51 -13.03 9.56 5.85
CA ILE A 51 -12.63 8.17 5.86
C ILE A 51 -11.51 8.04 6.88
N THR A 52 -11.79 7.32 7.95
CA THR A 52 -10.85 7.09 9.03
C THR A 52 -10.09 5.81 8.78
N ILE A 53 -8.76 5.90 8.77
CA ILE A 53 -7.90 4.74 8.75
C ILE A 53 -7.70 4.31 10.21
N VAL A 54 -8.33 3.18 10.56
CA VAL A 54 -8.18 2.61 11.91
C VAL A 54 -6.95 1.71 11.97
N ASP A 55 -6.42 1.56 13.18
CA ASP A 55 -5.18 0.85 13.46
C ASP A 55 -5.07 -0.50 12.74
N GLY A 56 -4.32 -0.51 11.70
CA GLY A 56 -3.76 -1.64 11.02
C GLY A 56 -2.41 -1.22 10.51
N GLN A 57 -1.46 -2.12 10.51
CA GLN A 57 -0.21 -1.86 9.82
C GLN A 57 -0.57 -1.54 8.36
N PRO A 58 -0.14 -0.41 7.82
CA PRO A 58 -0.45 -0.06 6.43
C PRO A 58 0.16 -1.06 5.44
N ILE A 59 1.16 -1.79 5.90
CA ILE A 59 1.77 -2.90 5.17
C ILE A 59 1.76 -4.15 6.03
N PHE A 60 1.74 -5.30 5.38
CA PHE A 60 1.88 -6.61 6.00
C PHE A 60 3.01 -7.37 5.29
N VAL A 61 3.96 -7.84 6.08
CA VAL A 61 5.02 -8.75 5.63
C VAL A 61 4.90 -10.01 6.48
N PRO A 62 4.67 -11.19 5.89
CA PRO A 62 4.63 -12.43 6.65
C PRO A 62 5.91 -12.63 7.45
N ASN A 63 5.81 -13.18 8.66
CA ASN A 63 6.98 -13.44 9.51
C ASN A 63 7.63 -14.81 9.25
N ILE A 64 7.02 -15.62 8.40
CA ILE A 64 7.53 -16.93 7.99
C ILE A 64 7.05 -17.22 6.57
N PHE A 65 7.89 -17.84 5.75
CA PHE A 65 7.47 -18.40 4.48
C PHE A 65 8.29 -19.66 4.15
N THR A 66 7.75 -20.49 3.26
CA THR A 66 8.25 -21.83 3.00
C THR A 66 8.49 -22.04 1.50
N PRO A 67 9.61 -21.52 0.96
CA PRO A 67 9.89 -21.62 -0.46
C PRO A 67 10.39 -23.05 -0.81
N ASN A 68 9.44 -23.97 -0.93
CA ASN A 68 9.68 -25.39 -1.21
C ASN A 68 9.16 -25.86 -2.58
N ASP A 69 8.71 -24.91 -3.41
CA ASP A 69 8.19 -25.13 -4.76
C ASP A 69 6.89 -25.95 -4.78
N ASP A 70 6.09 -25.89 -3.71
CA ASP A 70 4.77 -26.55 -3.64
C ASP A 70 3.61 -25.64 -4.12
N GLY A 71 3.91 -24.40 -4.49
CA GLY A 71 2.93 -23.42 -4.94
C GLY A 71 2.26 -22.64 -3.81
N LEU A 72 2.62 -22.89 -2.56
CA LEU A 72 2.08 -22.23 -1.39
C LEU A 72 3.18 -21.53 -0.60
N ASN A 73 3.06 -20.21 -0.41
CA ASN A 73 4.01 -19.41 0.37
C ASN A 73 5.47 -19.55 -0.12
N ASP A 74 5.66 -19.75 -1.42
CA ASP A 74 6.98 -19.89 -2.01
C ASP A 74 7.68 -18.55 -2.21
N ILE A 75 6.93 -17.46 -2.25
CA ILE A 75 7.43 -16.11 -2.51
C ILE A 75 6.92 -15.15 -1.44
N LEU A 76 7.84 -14.39 -0.88
CA LEU A 76 7.53 -13.36 0.11
C LEU A 76 7.23 -12.04 -0.59
N TYR A 77 6.05 -11.50 -0.34
CA TYR A 77 5.61 -10.20 -0.85
C TYR A 77 5.32 -9.23 0.29
N VAL A 78 5.54 -7.96 0.03
CA VAL A 78 4.97 -6.89 0.85
C VAL A 78 3.51 -6.71 0.45
N ARG A 79 2.60 -6.88 1.40
CA ARG A 79 1.16 -6.71 1.21
C ARG A 79 0.73 -5.35 1.76
N GLY A 80 -0.20 -4.72 1.11
CA GLY A 80 -0.76 -3.44 1.54
C GLY A 80 -1.50 -2.76 0.41
N SER A 81 -2.39 -1.85 0.77
CA SER A 81 -3.14 -1.03 -0.16
C SER A 81 -2.65 0.42 -0.07
N SER A 82 -2.89 1.18 -1.13
CA SER A 82 -2.59 2.62 -1.17
C SER A 82 -1.10 2.96 -0.99
N ILE A 83 -0.22 2.06 -1.42
CA ILE A 83 1.23 2.31 -1.42
C ILE A 83 1.56 3.11 -2.68
N GLU A 84 2.08 4.32 -2.50
CA GLU A 84 2.54 5.18 -3.59
C GLU A 84 3.99 4.90 -3.96
N ALA A 85 4.83 4.68 -2.94
CA ALA A 85 6.23 4.36 -3.13
C ALA A 85 6.69 3.33 -2.11
N LEU A 86 7.55 2.41 -2.54
CA LEU A 86 8.06 1.33 -1.71
C LEU A 86 9.55 1.13 -2.00
N THR A 87 10.34 0.96 -0.94
CA THR A 87 11.66 0.34 -1.01
C THR A 87 11.72 -0.73 0.07
N PHE A 88 11.85 -1.98 -0.33
CA PHE A 88 11.85 -3.13 0.57
C PHE A 88 13.17 -3.89 0.43
N ALA A 89 13.86 -4.10 1.52
CA ALA A 89 15.14 -4.79 1.53
C ALA A 89 15.19 -5.83 2.65
N ILE A 90 15.91 -6.92 2.39
CA ILE A 90 16.10 -8.02 3.34
C ILE A 90 17.61 -8.20 3.57
N PHE A 91 17.99 -8.35 4.82
CA PHE A 91 19.36 -8.45 5.27
C PHE A 91 19.56 -9.73 6.06
N ASP A 92 20.73 -10.35 5.91
CA ASP A 92 21.14 -11.43 6.79
C ASP A 92 21.61 -10.90 8.16
N ARG A 93 21.98 -11.80 9.07
CA ARG A 93 22.43 -11.38 10.41
C ARG A 93 23.82 -10.70 10.41
N MET A 94 24.53 -10.72 9.30
CA MET A 94 25.78 -10.00 9.12
C MET A 94 25.57 -8.60 8.54
N GLY A 95 24.32 -8.24 8.24
CA GLY A 95 23.97 -6.95 7.64
C GLY A 95 24.13 -6.93 6.11
N GLU A 96 24.35 -8.08 5.48
CA GLU A 96 24.44 -8.16 4.03
C GLU A 96 23.06 -8.20 3.39
N LYS A 97 22.85 -7.34 2.40
CA LYS A 97 21.56 -7.27 1.70
C LYS A 97 21.43 -8.45 0.75
N VAL A 98 20.39 -9.27 0.99
CA VAL A 98 20.13 -10.49 0.20
C VAL A 98 18.99 -10.31 -0.80
N PHE A 99 18.18 -9.26 -0.63
CA PHE A 99 17.08 -8.94 -1.55
C PHE A 99 16.71 -7.46 -1.43
N GLU A 100 16.29 -6.86 -2.55
CA GLU A 100 15.74 -5.50 -2.57
C GLU A 100 14.77 -5.37 -3.73
N THR A 101 13.68 -4.64 -3.50
CA THR A 101 12.73 -4.28 -4.56
C THR A 101 12.07 -2.93 -4.24
N SER A 102 11.69 -2.20 -5.28
CA SER A 102 10.82 -1.03 -5.21
C SER A 102 9.43 -1.31 -5.81
N ASP A 103 9.17 -2.55 -6.19
CA ASP A 103 7.94 -2.99 -6.81
C ASP A 103 7.22 -3.99 -5.91
N GLN A 104 6.00 -3.66 -5.48
CA GLN A 104 5.18 -4.51 -4.62
C GLN A 104 4.81 -5.85 -5.27
N THR A 105 4.84 -5.93 -6.60
CA THR A 105 4.55 -7.16 -7.35
C THR A 105 5.76 -8.09 -7.45
N THR A 106 6.95 -7.62 -7.10
CA THR A 106 8.18 -8.40 -7.10
C THR A 106 8.45 -8.93 -5.69
N GLY A 107 8.43 -10.24 -5.53
CA GLY A 107 8.66 -10.91 -4.25
C GLY A 107 10.01 -11.61 -4.19
N TRP A 108 10.39 -12.03 -2.98
CA TRP A 108 11.61 -12.78 -2.71
C TRP A 108 11.32 -14.28 -2.60
N ASP A 109 12.07 -15.07 -3.33
CA ASP A 109 11.94 -16.53 -3.36
C ASP A 109 12.84 -17.26 -2.34
N GLY A 110 13.47 -16.53 -1.45
CA GLY A 110 14.37 -17.10 -0.45
C GLY A 110 15.72 -17.51 -1.00
N THR A 111 16.12 -17.03 -2.19
CA THR A 111 17.44 -17.28 -2.77
C THR A 111 18.31 -16.05 -2.80
N TRP A 112 19.61 -16.25 -2.82
CA TRP A 112 20.61 -15.22 -3.01
C TRP A 112 21.86 -15.82 -3.67
N ARG A 113 22.31 -15.20 -4.75
CA ARG A 113 23.45 -15.68 -5.55
C ARG A 113 23.31 -17.17 -5.94
N ASN A 114 22.10 -17.55 -6.35
CA ASN A 114 21.74 -18.94 -6.73
C ASN A 114 21.83 -19.95 -5.59
N LYS A 115 21.85 -19.48 -4.35
CA LYS A 115 21.82 -20.36 -3.17
C LYS A 115 20.45 -20.24 -2.49
N LYS A 116 19.89 -21.38 -2.13
CA LYS A 116 18.68 -21.46 -1.31
C LYS A 116 19.04 -21.12 0.13
N LEU A 117 18.43 -20.09 0.66
CA LEU A 117 18.65 -19.63 2.03
C LEU A 117 17.68 -20.28 3.00
N ASN A 118 18.06 -20.29 4.27
CA ASN A 118 17.27 -20.82 5.37
C ASN A 118 17.61 -20.02 6.64
N GLY A 119 16.67 -19.93 7.59
CA GLY A 119 16.89 -19.23 8.84
C GLY A 119 16.19 -17.90 8.94
N VAL A 120 16.69 -17.03 9.82
CA VAL A 120 16.06 -15.73 10.17
C VAL A 120 16.79 -14.59 9.50
N TYR A 121 16.02 -13.69 8.92
CA TYR A 121 16.48 -12.48 8.23
C TYR A 121 15.75 -11.27 8.77
N VAL A 122 16.33 -10.09 8.58
CA VAL A 122 15.70 -8.81 8.95
C VAL A 122 15.26 -8.11 7.67
N TRP A 123 14.04 -7.59 7.67
CA TRP A 123 13.57 -6.77 6.57
C TRP A 123 13.36 -5.32 7.02
N VAL A 124 13.57 -4.40 6.09
CA VAL A 124 13.30 -2.98 6.25
C VAL A 124 12.51 -2.51 5.05
N ALA A 125 11.41 -1.82 5.29
CA ALA A 125 10.58 -1.23 4.25
C ALA A 125 10.45 0.27 4.48
N GLN A 126 10.80 1.06 3.49
CA GLN A 126 10.44 2.48 3.42
C GLN A 126 9.21 2.60 2.55
N VAL A 127 8.12 3.09 3.11
CA VAL A 127 6.82 3.12 2.45
C VAL A 127 6.26 4.53 2.49
N THR A 128 5.79 5.00 1.36
CA THR A 128 5.00 6.22 1.25
C THR A 128 3.59 5.82 0.83
N LEU A 129 2.62 6.10 1.68
CA LEU A 129 1.20 5.90 1.35
C LEU A 129 0.68 7.10 0.58
N LEU A 130 -0.42 6.91 -0.16
CA LEU A 130 -1.08 8.00 -0.88
C LEU A 130 -1.40 9.17 0.07
N GLY A 131 -0.80 10.33 -0.20
CA GLY A 131 -0.97 11.55 0.59
C GLY A 131 -0.18 11.59 1.89
N GLY A 132 0.61 10.54 2.18
CA GLY A 132 1.42 10.46 3.38
C GLY A 132 2.87 10.88 3.16
N LYS A 133 3.66 10.72 4.20
CA LYS A 133 5.12 10.92 4.20
C LYS A 133 5.81 9.57 4.19
N PRO A 134 7.08 9.47 3.74
CA PRO A 134 7.85 8.24 3.86
C PRO A 134 7.97 7.80 5.32
N GLU A 135 7.65 6.54 5.58
CA GLU A 135 7.78 5.91 6.90
C GLU A 135 8.58 4.63 6.76
N ILE A 136 9.31 4.28 7.83
CA ILE A 136 10.16 3.09 7.85
C ILE A 136 9.53 2.05 8.77
N TYR A 137 9.34 0.85 8.22
CA TYR A 137 8.88 -0.34 8.92
C TYR A 137 9.99 -1.38 8.90
N LYS A 138 10.07 -2.19 9.93
CA LYS A 138 11.07 -3.26 10.03
C LYS A 138 10.52 -4.44 10.80
N GLY A 139 11.08 -5.59 10.55
CA GLY A 139 10.70 -6.81 11.23
C GLY A 139 11.64 -7.95 10.86
N THR A 140 11.25 -9.15 11.24
CA THR A 140 12.00 -10.37 10.92
C THR A 140 11.18 -11.28 10.03
N ILE A 141 11.88 -12.10 9.25
CA ILE A 141 11.29 -13.14 8.42
C ILE A 141 12.09 -14.45 8.64
N THR A 142 11.37 -15.55 8.84
CA THR A 142 11.96 -16.87 8.93
C THR A 142 11.72 -17.62 7.64
N VAL A 143 12.80 -18.10 7.02
CA VAL A 143 12.76 -18.96 5.84
C VAL A 143 12.88 -20.40 6.31
N VAL A 144 11.88 -21.21 6.00
CA VAL A 144 11.85 -22.65 6.33
C VAL A 144 11.70 -23.45 5.05
N ARG A 145 12.56 -24.46 4.87
CA ARG A 145 12.51 -25.34 3.70
C ARG A 145 12.25 -26.78 4.10
#